data_035ff4858e85a2e180f2610a3bbc21a0
#
_entry.id   035ff4858e85a2e180f2610a3bbc21a0
#
_cell.length_a   1.000
_cell.length_b   1.000
_cell.length_c   1.000
_cell.angle_alpha   90.00
_cell.angle_beta   90.00
_cell.angle_gamma   90.00
#
_symmetry.space_group_name_H-M   'P 1'
#
loop_
_entity.id
_entity.type
_entity.pdbx_description
1 polymer ?
#
loop_
_entity_poly.entity_id
_entity_poly.type
_entity_poly.pdbx_seq_one_letter_code
_entity_poly.pdbx_strand_id
1 'polypeptide(L)'
;KNSEVFLIVKLKRNMYLKKNKEIYKKLLYLKKKKSCYIVENPFGKFPFLYSSIADLTVATSSSFPSALLECTSRGKRGIFCDYANLKSVEKEIYAHEANLIVSNLDRLENTIIKFKDNSLKSSIGDWSQINNMIDSFNDDKGYLRVSSYMYFLLREFKNKASSNVALKSAATFYESKWGKKNILCFKNEFEKKTVVEN
;
A
#
# COMPACT_ATOMS: atom_id res chain seq x y z
N LYS A 1 17.97 -23.07 8.82
CA LYS A 1 18.74 -23.34 7.57
C LYS A 1 17.75 -23.55 6.42
N ASN A 2 17.16 -22.48 5.90
CA ASN A 2 16.36 -22.60 4.69
C ASN A 2 17.19 -22.09 3.52
N SER A 3 17.89 -23.00 2.83
CA SER A 3 18.69 -22.71 1.64
C SER A 3 17.85 -22.34 0.42
N GLU A 4 16.53 -22.34 0.56
CA GLU A 4 15.57 -22.16 -0.54
C GLU A 4 14.90 -20.77 -0.54
N VAL A 5 15.18 -19.90 0.41
CA VAL A 5 14.65 -18.55 0.43
C VAL A 5 15.71 -17.56 0.00
N PHE A 6 15.40 -16.80 -1.05
CA PHE A 6 16.23 -15.68 -1.51
C PHE A 6 15.57 -14.35 -1.16
N LEU A 7 16.31 -13.48 -0.47
CA LEU A 7 15.82 -12.20 0.01
C LEU A 7 16.20 -11.06 -0.94
N ILE A 8 15.21 -10.29 -1.40
CA ILE A 8 15.43 -9.02 -2.09
C ILE A 8 15.08 -7.89 -1.14
N VAL A 9 16.06 -7.06 -0.79
CA VAL A 9 15.88 -5.93 0.12
C VAL A 9 15.85 -4.64 -0.66
N LYS A 10 14.68 -4.01 -0.74
CA LYS A 10 14.49 -2.67 -1.31
C LYS A 10 13.97 -1.70 -0.25
N LEU A 11 14.80 -0.78 0.15
CA LEU A 11 14.43 0.29 1.06
C LEU A 11 14.01 1.54 0.29
N LYS A 12 13.28 2.44 0.95
CA LYS A 12 13.00 3.78 0.42
C LYS A 12 14.30 4.59 0.30
N ARG A 13 15.18 4.47 1.31
CA ARG A 13 16.50 5.14 1.36
C ARG A 13 17.52 4.23 2.05
N ASN A 14 18.63 3.93 1.41
CA ASN A 14 19.67 3.03 1.96
C ASN A 14 20.42 3.62 3.16
N MET A 15 20.34 4.94 3.37
CA MET A 15 20.97 5.57 4.54
C MET A 15 20.47 4.99 5.88
N TYR A 16 19.20 4.58 5.96
CA TYR A 16 18.66 3.97 7.18
C TYR A 16 19.27 2.61 7.46
N LEU A 17 19.55 1.83 6.42
CA LEU A 17 20.21 0.55 6.57
C LEU A 17 21.64 0.71 7.12
N LYS A 18 22.40 1.67 6.57
CA LYS A 18 23.77 1.95 7.00
C LYS A 18 23.85 2.46 8.45
N LYS A 19 22.81 3.13 8.96
CA LYS A 19 22.73 3.59 10.35
C LYS A 19 22.61 2.41 11.32
N ASN A 20 21.92 1.33 10.95
CA ASN A 20 21.83 0.13 11.77
C ASN A 20 22.94 -0.86 11.37
N LYS A 21 24.11 -0.68 11.99
CA LYS A 21 25.33 -1.44 11.66
C LYS A 21 25.14 -2.96 11.81
N GLU A 22 24.35 -3.40 12.77
CA GLU A 22 24.12 -4.82 13.03
C GLU A 22 23.29 -5.46 11.91
N ILE A 23 22.15 -4.88 11.57
CA ILE A 23 21.31 -5.34 10.46
C ILE A 23 22.10 -5.31 9.16
N TYR A 24 22.86 -4.23 8.93
CA TYR A 24 23.65 -4.10 7.72
C TYR A 24 24.71 -5.21 7.60
N LYS A 25 25.42 -5.55 8.69
CA LYS A 25 26.37 -6.67 8.73
C LYS A 25 25.69 -7.99 8.40
N LYS A 26 24.50 -8.27 8.97
CA LYS A 26 23.73 -9.49 8.69
C LYS A 26 23.36 -9.58 7.21
N LEU A 27 22.90 -8.49 6.61
CA LEU A 27 22.56 -8.45 5.18
C LEU A 27 23.77 -8.62 4.27
N LEU A 28 24.91 -8.01 4.60
CA LEU A 28 26.16 -8.23 3.85
C LEU A 28 26.64 -9.68 3.92
N TYR A 29 26.48 -10.31 5.10
CA TYR A 29 26.77 -11.74 5.25
C TYR A 29 25.87 -12.59 4.33
N LEU A 30 24.55 -12.33 4.29
CA LEU A 30 23.63 -13.03 3.39
C LEU A 30 23.94 -12.75 1.93
N LYS A 31 24.32 -11.51 1.58
CA LYS A 31 24.77 -11.16 0.21
C LYS A 31 26.01 -11.97 -0.18
N LYS A 32 27.00 -12.11 0.71
CA LYS A 32 28.19 -12.95 0.49
C LYS A 32 27.83 -14.43 0.30
N LYS A 33 26.78 -14.92 0.99
CA LYS A 33 26.22 -16.27 0.84
C LYS A 33 25.35 -16.45 -0.39
N LYS A 34 25.19 -15.42 -1.23
CA LYS A 34 24.31 -15.42 -2.41
C LYS A 34 22.82 -15.71 -2.08
N SER A 35 22.39 -15.45 -0.85
CA SER A 35 21.01 -15.61 -0.39
C SER A 35 20.27 -14.29 -0.25
N CYS A 36 20.90 -13.16 -0.61
CA CYS A 36 20.31 -11.85 -0.52
C CYS A 36 20.82 -10.91 -1.60
N TYR A 37 19.91 -10.14 -2.17
CA TYR A 37 20.21 -8.99 -3.03
C TYR A 37 19.75 -7.71 -2.36
N ILE A 38 20.64 -6.74 -2.20
CA ILE A 38 20.32 -5.42 -1.66
C ILE A 38 20.27 -4.45 -2.84
N VAL A 39 19.12 -3.80 -3.03
CA VAL A 39 18.95 -2.81 -4.11
C VAL A 39 19.81 -1.59 -3.79
N GLU A 40 20.91 -1.45 -4.51
CA GLU A 40 21.76 -0.27 -4.48
C GLU A 40 21.04 0.87 -5.23
N ASN A 41 21.13 2.12 -4.76
CA ASN A 41 20.39 3.25 -5.33
C ASN A 41 18.88 3.00 -5.49
N PRO A 42 18.13 2.82 -4.40
CA PRO A 42 16.69 2.53 -4.48
C PRO A 42 15.87 3.74 -4.97
N PHE A 43 16.47 4.91 -5.05
CA PHE A 43 15.82 6.12 -5.54
C PHE A 43 15.45 5.98 -7.03
N GLY A 44 14.22 6.34 -7.38
CA GLY A 44 13.72 6.22 -8.75
C GLY A 44 13.47 4.79 -9.24
N LYS A 45 13.67 3.76 -8.38
CA LYS A 45 13.37 2.37 -8.72
C LYS A 45 12.06 1.93 -8.09
N PHE A 46 11.10 1.57 -8.91
CA PHE A 46 9.76 1.18 -8.47
C PHE A 46 9.76 -0.20 -7.79
N PRO A 47 9.04 -0.37 -6.67
CA PRO A 47 8.94 -1.64 -5.95
C PRO A 47 8.47 -2.80 -6.82
N PHE A 48 7.51 -2.59 -7.71
CA PHE A 48 6.94 -3.63 -8.55
C PHE A 48 7.97 -4.30 -9.48
N LEU A 49 9.05 -3.61 -9.87
CA LEU A 49 10.11 -4.20 -10.70
C LEU A 49 10.77 -5.38 -9.99
N TYR A 50 10.92 -5.30 -8.67
CA TYR A 50 11.50 -6.37 -7.86
C TYR A 50 10.46 -7.41 -7.45
N SER A 51 9.22 -6.99 -7.21
CA SER A 51 8.14 -7.93 -6.91
C SER A 51 7.76 -8.78 -8.12
N SER A 52 8.07 -8.34 -9.34
CA SER A 52 7.78 -9.14 -10.54
C SER A 52 8.49 -10.49 -10.56
N ILE A 53 9.66 -10.59 -9.92
CA ILE A 53 10.48 -11.81 -9.79
C ILE A 53 10.38 -12.45 -8.40
N ALA A 54 9.63 -11.86 -7.48
CA ALA A 54 9.44 -12.39 -6.13
C ALA A 54 8.13 -13.19 -6.06
N ASP A 55 8.15 -14.28 -5.29
CA ASP A 55 6.95 -15.07 -5.00
C ASP A 55 6.06 -14.37 -3.98
N LEU A 56 6.67 -13.67 -3.02
CA LEU A 56 6.00 -12.96 -1.95
C LEU A 56 6.69 -11.63 -1.66
N THR A 57 5.90 -10.55 -1.58
CA THR A 57 6.39 -9.24 -1.13
C THR A 57 6.01 -9.04 0.33
N VAL A 58 6.97 -8.63 1.16
CA VAL A 58 6.73 -8.25 2.56
C VAL A 58 7.02 -6.77 2.72
N ALA A 59 6.05 -6.03 3.23
CA ALA A 59 6.24 -4.62 3.57
C ALA A 59 6.05 -4.39 5.06
N THR A 60 6.92 -3.55 5.61
CA THR A 60 6.86 -3.08 7.01
C THR A 60 6.90 -1.58 7.01
N SER A 61 6.04 -0.92 7.76
CA SER A 61 5.98 0.54 7.78
C SER A 61 5.27 1.03 9.03
N SER A 62 5.49 2.30 9.36
CA SER A 62 4.72 3.03 10.36
C SER A 62 3.39 3.60 9.81
N SER A 63 3.12 3.39 8.54
CA SER A 63 1.87 3.71 7.86
C SER A 63 1.59 2.64 6.82
N PHE A 64 0.37 2.58 6.28
CA PHE A 64 0.03 1.61 5.24
C PHE A 64 0.98 1.77 4.03
N PRO A 65 1.64 0.68 3.59
CA PRO A 65 2.72 0.78 2.62
C PRO A 65 2.20 0.87 1.17
N SER A 66 2.20 2.06 0.58
CA SER A 66 1.85 2.27 -0.83
C SER A 66 2.67 1.39 -1.79
N ALA A 67 3.93 1.09 -1.42
CA ALA A 67 4.78 0.16 -2.18
C ALA A 67 4.20 -1.26 -2.26
N LEU A 68 3.49 -1.72 -1.22
CA LEU A 68 2.82 -3.02 -1.23
C LEU A 68 1.63 -2.98 -2.18
N LEU A 69 0.80 -1.92 -2.14
CA LEU A 69 -0.30 -1.74 -3.08
C LEU A 69 0.18 -1.72 -4.53
N GLU A 70 1.28 -1.03 -4.81
CA GLU A 70 1.89 -1.02 -6.15
C GLU A 70 2.24 -2.44 -6.64
N CYS A 71 2.71 -3.30 -5.75
CA CYS A 71 3.04 -4.69 -6.09
C CYS A 71 1.78 -5.55 -6.27
N THR A 72 0.84 -5.44 -5.33
CA THR A 72 -0.35 -6.29 -5.29
C THR A 72 -1.41 -5.91 -6.32
N SER A 73 -1.52 -4.64 -6.71
CA SER A 73 -2.36 -4.19 -7.82
C SER A 73 -1.97 -4.83 -9.17
N ARG A 74 -0.75 -5.35 -9.26
CA ARG A 74 -0.25 -6.08 -10.42
C ARG A 74 -0.32 -7.61 -10.24
N GLY A 75 -1.18 -8.07 -9.34
CA GLY A 75 -1.42 -9.50 -9.10
C GLY A 75 -0.32 -10.21 -8.32
N LYS A 76 0.60 -9.47 -7.68
CA LYS A 76 1.64 -10.09 -6.85
C LYS A 76 1.15 -10.34 -5.44
N ARG A 77 1.64 -11.41 -4.82
CA ARG A 77 1.36 -11.73 -3.43
C ARG A 77 2.09 -10.79 -2.48
N GLY A 78 1.39 -10.38 -1.41
CA GLY A 78 1.96 -9.43 -0.48
C GLY A 78 1.48 -9.58 0.96
N ILE A 79 2.36 -9.29 1.93
CA ILE A 79 2.05 -9.27 3.36
C ILE A 79 2.44 -7.92 3.92
N PHE A 80 1.54 -7.31 4.66
CA PHE A 80 1.83 -6.16 5.49
C PHE A 80 2.15 -6.60 6.91
N CYS A 81 3.38 -6.39 7.36
CA CYS A 81 3.77 -6.60 8.74
C CYS A 81 3.59 -5.31 9.54
N ASP A 82 2.46 -5.20 10.23
CA ASP A 82 2.08 -4.05 11.06
C ASP A 82 2.54 -4.24 12.51
N TYR A 83 3.84 -4.23 12.74
CA TYR A 83 4.41 -4.40 14.08
C TYR A 83 4.13 -3.22 15.02
N ALA A 84 3.79 -2.05 14.48
CA ALA A 84 3.45 -0.87 15.26
C ALA A 84 1.99 -0.86 15.74
N ASN A 85 1.18 -1.83 15.28
CA ASN A 85 -0.24 -1.95 15.59
C ASN A 85 -1.01 -0.64 15.34
N LEU A 86 -0.84 -0.10 14.14
CA LEU A 86 -1.43 1.17 13.74
C LEU A 86 -2.94 1.05 13.65
N LYS A 87 -3.65 1.92 14.34
CA LYS A 87 -5.08 2.14 14.15
C LYS A 87 -5.25 3.22 13.10
N SER A 88 -5.23 2.86 11.84
CA SER A 88 -5.48 3.76 10.72
C SER A 88 -6.74 3.34 9.98
N VAL A 89 -7.33 4.25 9.23
CA VAL A 89 -8.52 3.97 8.39
C VAL A 89 -8.20 2.85 7.39
N GLU A 90 -6.99 2.86 6.85
CA GLU A 90 -6.54 1.83 5.91
C GLU A 90 -6.46 0.46 6.60
N LYS A 91 -6.03 0.41 7.86
CA LYS A 91 -6.00 -0.83 8.62
C LYS A 91 -7.39 -1.39 8.88
N GLU A 92 -8.35 -0.55 9.18
CA GLU A 92 -9.75 -0.97 9.38
C GLU A 92 -10.34 -1.59 8.10
N ILE A 93 -10.04 -1.01 6.94
CA ILE A 93 -10.46 -1.55 5.64
C ILE A 93 -9.89 -2.97 5.42
N TYR A 94 -8.67 -3.22 5.89
CA TYR A 94 -7.95 -4.49 5.67
C TYR A 94 -8.00 -5.45 6.86
N ALA A 95 -8.61 -5.08 7.97
CA ALA A 95 -8.60 -5.86 9.21
C ALA A 95 -9.27 -7.23 9.10
N HIS A 96 -10.14 -7.41 8.11
CA HIS A 96 -10.84 -8.68 7.89
C HIS A 96 -10.01 -9.74 7.16
N GLU A 97 -8.83 -9.36 6.65
CA GLU A 97 -8.02 -10.22 5.81
C GLU A 97 -6.82 -10.80 6.58
N ALA A 98 -7.09 -11.79 7.44
CA ALA A 98 -6.08 -12.40 8.33
C ALA A 98 -4.81 -12.91 7.63
N ASN A 99 -4.89 -13.18 6.32
CA ASN A 99 -3.77 -13.67 5.52
C ASN A 99 -2.94 -12.55 4.87
N LEU A 100 -3.34 -11.28 5.03
CA LEU A 100 -2.70 -10.14 4.40
C LEU A 100 -1.90 -9.29 5.39
N ILE A 101 -2.32 -9.28 6.67
CA ILE A 101 -1.73 -8.43 7.70
C ILE A 101 -1.29 -9.29 8.88
N VAL A 102 -0.03 -9.13 9.27
CA VAL A 102 0.54 -9.78 10.45
C VAL A 102 1.05 -8.72 11.43
N SER A 103 0.86 -8.94 12.72
CA SER A 103 1.12 -7.95 13.78
C SER A 103 2.51 -8.05 14.41
N ASN A 104 3.24 -9.14 14.16
CA ASN A 104 4.56 -9.34 14.73
C ASN A 104 5.44 -10.26 13.87
N LEU A 105 6.72 -10.35 14.21
CA LEU A 105 7.71 -11.10 13.45
C LEU A 105 7.49 -12.61 13.52
N ASP A 106 7.01 -13.17 14.64
CA ASP A 106 6.76 -14.62 14.77
C ASP A 106 5.61 -15.04 13.85
N ARG A 107 4.56 -14.23 13.80
CA ARG A 107 3.46 -14.46 12.85
C ARG A 107 3.93 -14.31 11.41
N LEU A 108 4.80 -13.34 11.12
CA LEU A 108 5.36 -13.17 9.78
C LEU A 108 6.16 -14.41 9.37
N GLU A 109 7.05 -14.90 10.24
CA GLU A 109 7.85 -16.09 9.96
C GLU A 109 6.96 -17.31 9.68
N ASN A 110 5.98 -17.57 10.56
CA ASN A 110 5.02 -18.66 10.37
C ASN A 110 4.22 -18.51 9.07
N THR A 111 3.87 -17.29 8.69
CA THR A 111 3.12 -17.03 7.45
C THR A 111 3.99 -17.29 6.22
N ILE A 112 5.27 -16.89 6.25
CA ILE A 112 6.22 -17.18 5.16
C ILE A 112 6.45 -18.68 5.01
N ILE A 113 6.58 -19.41 6.12
CA ILE A 113 6.73 -20.89 6.10
C ILE A 113 5.48 -21.53 5.47
N LYS A 114 4.29 -21.16 5.92
CA LYS A 114 3.03 -21.67 5.35
C LYS A 114 2.91 -21.34 3.85
N PHE A 115 3.30 -20.14 3.45
CA PHE A 115 3.29 -19.73 2.05
C PHE A 115 4.22 -20.60 1.21
N LYS A 116 5.46 -20.84 1.69
CA LYS A 116 6.44 -21.70 1.03
C LYS A 116 5.88 -23.13 0.84
N ASP A 117 5.27 -23.69 1.87
CA ASP A 117 4.79 -25.07 1.85
C ASP A 117 3.54 -25.26 0.97
N ASN A 118 2.77 -24.19 0.72
CA ASN A 118 1.49 -24.29 0.02
C ASN A 118 1.17 -23.08 -0.91
N SER A 119 2.18 -22.52 -1.54
CA SER A 119 2.10 -21.25 -2.29
C SER A 119 1.05 -21.21 -3.42
N LEU A 120 0.82 -22.32 -4.10
CA LEU A 120 -0.08 -22.36 -5.25
C LEU A 120 -1.58 -22.41 -4.88
N LYS A 121 -1.91 -22.81 -3.64
CA LYS A 121 -3.31 -22.96 -3.17
C LYS A 121 -3.66 -22.00 -2.04
N SER A 122 -2.70 -21.21 -1.56
CA SER A 122 -2.87 -20.37 -0.39
C SER A 122 -3.54 -19.05 -0.73
N SER A 123 -4.48 -18.61 0.10
CA SER A 123 -5.00 -17.25 0.12
C SER A 123 -4.02 -16.23 0.72
N ILE A 124 -2.87 -16.70 1.23
CA ILE A 124 -1.85 -15.85 1.84
C ILE A 124 -1.35 -14.83 0.82
N GLY A 125 -1.41 -13.56 1.18
CA GLY A 125 -0.94 -12.47 0.36
C GLY A 125 -1.78 -12.16 -0.88
N ASP A 126 -2.98 -12.68 -1.01
CA ASP A 126 -3.88 -12.40 -2.12
C ASP A 126 -4.74 -11.16 -1.85
N TRP A 127 -4.39 -10.07 -2.52
CA TRP A 127 -5.05 -8.76 -2.38
C TRP A 127 -6.12 -8.51 -3.44
N SER A 128 -6.50 -9.49 -4.24
CA SER A 128 -7.40 -9.28 -5.39
C SER A 128 -8.71 -8.60 -5.00
N GLN A 129 -9.34 -9.01 -3.89
CA GLN A 129 -10.58 -8.38 -3.40
C GLN A 129 -10.34 -6.94 -2.93
N ILE A 130 -9.26 -6.72 -2.17
CA ILE A 130 -8.89 -5.39 -1.64
C ILE A 130 -8.52 -4.44 -2.77
N ASN A 131 -7.76 -4.89 -3.75
CA ASN A 131 -7.39 -4.08 -4.91
C ASN A 131 -8.63 -3.59 -5.67
N ASN A 132 -9.64 -4.44 -5.83
CA ASN A 132 -10.92 -4.06 -6.45
C ASN A 132 -11.70 -3.02 -5.63
N MET A 133 -11.55 -3.01 -4.30
CA MET A 133 -12.14 -1.96 -3.44
C MET A 133 -11.39 -0.64 -3.57
N ILE A 134 -10.06 -0.66 -3.68
CA ILE A 134 -9.21 0.54 -3.77
C ILE A 134 -9.30 1.15 -5.17
N ASP A 135 -9.18 0.32 -6.20
CA ASP A 135 -9.28 0.72 -7.60
C ASP A 135 -10.37 -0.07 -8.29
N SER A 136 -11.61 0.37 -8.06
CA SER A 136 -12.81 -0.24 -8.65
C SER A 136 -12.88 -0.13 -10.17
N PHE A 137 -12.07 0.72 -10.78
CA PHE A 137 -11.99 0.88 -12.24
C PHE A 137 -10.96 -0.04 -12.87
N ASN A 138 -9.84 -0.27 -12.21
CA ASN A 138 -8.72 -1.11 -12.66
C ASN A 138 -8.36 -0.88 -14.14
N ASP A 139 -8.27 0.39 -14.55
CA ASP A 139 -8.15 0.82 -15.95
C ASP A 139 -6.96 1.74 -16.22
N ASP A 140 -6.06 1.88 -15.26
CA ASP A 140 -4.89 2.76 -15.30
C ASP A 140 -5.19 4.26 -15.57
N LYS A 141 -6.47 4.68 -15.49
CA LYS A 141 -6.90 6.06 -15.77
C LYS A 141 -7.19 6.90 -14.53
N GLY A 142 -6.71 6.48 -13.36
CA GLY A 142 -6.89 7.23 -12.11
C GLY A 142 -6.45 8.68 -12.23
N TYR A 143 -5.34 8.94 -12.92
CA TYR A 143 -4.84 10.30 -13.17
C TYR A 143 -5.82 11.18 -13.96
N LEU A 144 -6.55 10.63 -14.92
CA LEU A 144 -7.57 11.38 -15.69
C LEU A 144 -8.76 11.75 -14.81
N ARG A 145 -9.14 10.86 -13.88
CA ARG A 145 -10.23 11.13 -12.94
C ARG A 145 -9.84 12.22 -11.96
N VAL A 146 -8.66 12.11 -11.36
CA VAL A 146 -8.16 13.13 -10.42
C VAL A 146 -7.98 14.48 -11.12
N SER A 147 -7.34 14.52 -12.28
CA SER A 147 -7.13 15.77 -13.02
C SER A 147 -8.44 16.41 -13.48
N SER A 148 -9.42 15.62 -13.90
CA SER A 148 -10.74 16.13 -14.26
C SER A 148 -11.47 16.76 -13.07
N TYR A 149 -11.43 16.11 -11.90
CA TYR A 149 -11.99 16.64 -10.66
C TYR A 149 -11.31 17.96 -10.26
N MET A 150 -9.97 17.96 -10.22
CA MET A 150 -9.20 19.15 -9.87
C MET A 150 -9.39 20.31 -10.84
N TYR A 151 -9.44 20.03 -12.14
CA TYR A 151 -9.72 21.05 -13.15
C TYR A 151 -11.09 21.71 -12.91
N PHE A 152 -12.11 20.90 -12.67
CA PHE A 152 -13.47 21.40 -12.40
C PHE A 152 -13.51 22.23 -11.12
N LEU A 153 -12.90 21.74 -10.03
CA LEU A 153 -12.79 22.43 -8.76
C LEU A 153 -12.12 23.81 -8.91
N LEU A 154 -10.97 23.86 -9.61
CA LEU A 154 -10.25 25.10 -9.85
C LEU A 154 -11.04 26.09 -10.73
N ARG A 155 -11.81 25.60 -11.67
CA ARG A 155 -12.72 26.42 -12.48
C ARG A 155 -13.78 27.09 -11.61
N GLU A 156 -14.38 26.38 -10.69
CA GLU A 156 -15.38 26.94 -9.77
C GLU A 156 -14.76 28.01 -8.86
N PHE A 157 -13.53 27.79 -8.36
CA PHE A 157 -12.83 28.83 -7.59
C PHE A 157 -12.51 30.07 -8.44
N LYS A 158 -12.11 29.89 -9.69
CA LYS A 158 -11.89 31.01 -10.62
C LYS A 158 -13.18 31.82 -10.82
N ASN A 159 -14.34 31.17 -10.80
CA ASN A 159 -15.67 31.78 -10.86
C ASN A 159 -16.12 32.36 -9.51
N LYS A 160 -15.23 32.45 -8.51
CA LYS A 160 -15.50 33.00 -7.16
C LYS A 160 -16.54 32.19 -6.37
N ALA A 161 -16.74 30.93 -6.65
CA ALA A 161 -17.57 30.06 -5.83
C ALA A 161 -16.95 29.88 -4.44
N SER A 162 -17.77 29.78 -3.40
CA SER A 162 -17.30 29.41 -2.06
C SER A 162 -16.76 27.97 -2.08
N SER A 163 -15.87 27.63 -1.13
CA SER A 163 -15.26 26.29 -1.06
C SER A 163 -16.30 25.18 -1.03
N ASN A 164 -17.37 25.33 -0.24
CA ASN A 164 -18.43 24.32 -0.14
C ASN A 164 -19.18 24.14 -1.46
N VAL A 165 -19.47 25.24 -2.17
CA VAL A 165 -20.13 25.18 -3.48
C VAL A 165 -19.22 24.55 -4.51
N ALA A 166 -17.95 24.93 -4.56
CA ALA A 166 -16.97 24.40 -5.50
C ALA A 166 -16.76 22.89 -5.31
N LEU A 167 -16.58 22.44 -4.05
CA LEU A 167 -16.43 21.02 -3.72
C LEU A 167 -17.67 20.20 -4.10
N LYS A 168 -18.88 20.72 -3.78
CA LYS A 168 -20.14 20.04 -4.12
C LYS A 168 -20.32 19.93 -5.65
N SER A 169 -20.06 21.01 -6.37
CA SER A 169 -20.13 21.02 -7.85
C SER A 169 -19.12 20.06 -8.46
N ALA A 170 -17.89 20.04 -7.99
CA ALA A 170 -16.86 19.13 -8.47
C ALA A 170 -17.21 17.65 -8.19
N ALA A 171 -17.75 17.36 -7.01
CA ALA A 171 -18.23 16.03 -6.66
C ALA A 171 -19.37 15.58 -7.57
N THR A 172 -20.37 16.43 -7.80
CA THR A 172 -21.49 16.15 -8.71
C THR A 172 -21.01 15.91 -10.13
N PHE A 173 -20.07 16.71 -10.61
CA PHE A 173 -19.44 16.49 -11.92
C PHE A 173 -18.73 15.13 -12.00
N TYR A 174 -17.96 14.80 -10.96
CA TYR A 174 -17.27 13.51 -10.89
C TYR A 174 -18.26 12.34 -10.89
N GLU A 175 -19.31 12.42 -10.06
CA GLU A 175 -20.37 11.41 -9.98
C GLU A 175 -21.07 11.19 -11.33
N SER A 176 -21.39 12.28 -12.04
CA SER A 176 -22.05 12.20 -13.34
C SER A 176 -21.22 11.53 -14.41
N LYS A 177 -19.89 11.73 -14.34
CA LYS A 177 -18.94 11.22 -15.34
C LYS A 177 -18.46 9.81 -15.06
N TRP A 178 -18.23 9.46 -13.78
CA TRP A 178 -17.53 8.24 -13.37
C TRP A 178 -18.39 7.29 -12.54
N GLY A 179 -19.58 7.70 -12.15
CA GLY A 179 -20.54 6.91 -11.39
C GLY A 179 -20.36 7.03 -9.86
N LYS A 180 -21.48 7.18 -9.18
CA LYS A 180 -21.57 7.38 -7.73
C LYS A 180 -21.07 6.17 -6.92
N LYS A 181 -21.29 4.95 -7.42
CA LYS A 181 -20.91 3.70 -6.73
C LYS A 181 -19.40 3.56 -6.51
N ASN A 182 -18.60 4.32 -7.25
CA ASN A 182 -17.14 4.27 -7.20
C ASN A 182 -16.55 5.36 -6.30
N ILE A 183 -17.39 6.05 -5.54
CA ILE A 183 -16.96 7.10 -4.61
C ILE A 183 -17.10 6.58 -3.20
N LEU A 184 -15.98 6.41 -2.50
CA LEU A 184 -15.97 6.18 -1.07
C LEU A 184 -16.17 7.52 -0.37
N CYS A 185 -17.38 7.79 0.10
CA CYS A 185 -17.62 8.93 0.97
C CYS A 185 -17.28 8.54 2.41
N PHE A 186 -16.15 9.01 2.90
CA PHE A 186 -15.85 9.01 4.33
C PHE A 186 -16.75 10.06 5.02
N LYS A 187 -18.03 9.76 5.13
CA LYS A 187 -18.93 10.55 5.96
C LYS A 187 -18.61 10.21 7.40
N ASN A 188 -18.40 11.23 8.22
CA ASN A 188 -18.62 11.27 9.68
C ASN A 188 -17.43 11.40 10.64
N GLU A 189 -16.19 11.59 10.24
CA GLU A 189 -15.17 11.97 11.25
C GLU A 189 -14.92 13.48 11.34
N PHE A 190 -15.20 14.24 10.29
CA PHE A 190 -15.01 15.70 10.31
C PHE A 190 -16.19 16.46 10.90
N GLU A 191 -17.42 15.95 10.82
CA GLU A 191 -18.60 16.60 11.39
C GLU A 191 -18.69 16.49 12.92
N LYS A 192 -18.02 15.52 13.53
CA LYS A 192 -18.02 15.36 15.01
C LYS A 192 -17.05 16.27 15.75
N LYS A 193 -16.10 16.90 15.06
CA LYS A 193 -15.13 17.82 15.71
C LYS A 193 -15.54 19.29 15.73
N THR A 194 -16.58 19.68 15.00
CA THR A 194 -17.05 21.08 14.95
C THR A 194 -18.18 21.41 15.92
N VAL A 195 -18.60 20.48 16.77
CA VAL A 195 -19.71 20.68 17.72
C VAL A 195 -19.23 20.83 19.18
N VAL A 196 -17.94 20.88 19.45
CA VAL A 196 -17.43 20.96 20.86
C VAL A 196 -16.70 22.28 21.15
N GLU A 197 -16.79 23.30 20.32
CA GLU A 197 -16.33 24.65 20.69
C GLU A 197 -17.37 25.69 20.28
N ASN A 198 -18.40 25.84 21.13
CA ASN A 198 -19.17 27.08 21.38
C ASN A 198 -19.75 27.04 22.78
#